data_d0922dda5dd8646f3c51f1193b2613a1
#
_entry.id   d0922dda5dd8646f3c51f1193b2613a1
#
_cell.length_a   1.000
_cell.length_b   1.000
_cell.length_c   1.000
_cell.angle_alpha   90.00
_cell.angle_beta   90.00
_cell.angle_gamma   90.00
#
_symmetry.space_group_name_H-M   'P 1'
#
loop_
_entity.id
_entity.type
_entity.pdbx_description
1 polymer ?
#
loop_
_entity_poly.entity_id
_entity_poly.type
_entity_poly.pdbx_seq_one_letter_code
_entity_poly.pdbx_strand_id
1 'polypeptide(L)'
;MFKIDKKITAYEVVDLAASSLEANKQADETVDIEQMHESLKRPEMLLGSTYKIKPPMAEHALYVTINDVILNPDTDYELRRPFEMFINSKNMDQFQWIVALTRVASAVFRKGGDVTFLVEEFKAVFDPHGGYLKKGGIYMPSLVAEIGHALEKHLIMIGLMKPAKIPAHQQKILDEKRAQFESVSSLVKGAEAKSGSSSQGDFPAEAKICKKCHTKASILLDGCLTCLN
;
A
#
# COMPACT_ATOMS: atom_id res chain seq x y z
N MET A 1 16.70 49.02 -31.54
CA MET A 1 15.33 48.57 -31.88
C MET A 1 15.20 48.58 -33.38
N PHE A 2 15.35 47.47 -34.07
CA PHE A 2 15.15 47.36 -35.49
C PHE A 2 13.73 46.89 -35.76
N LYS A 3 12.95 47.77 -36.44
CA LYS A 3 11.60 47.47 -36.89
C LYS A 3 11.69 46.72 -38.19
N ILE A 4 11.25 45.46 -38.24
CA ILE A 4 11.21 44.65 -39.46
C ILE A 4 9.81 44.83 -40.05
N ASP A 5 9.69 45.74 -41.03
CA ASP A 5 8.45 45.95 -41.79
C ASP A 5 8.37 45.04 -43.01
N LYS A 6 8.51 43.72 -42.82
CA LYS A 6 8.28 42.74 -43.89
C LYS A 6 7.04 41.92 -43.60
N LYS A 7 6.07 42.06 -44.46
CA LYS A 7 4.83 41.27 -44.44
C LYS A 7 5.13 39.89 -45.04
N ILE A 8 4.89 38.82 -44.28
CA ILE A 8 4.96 37.44 -44.79
C ILE A 8 3.86 37.25 -45.79
N THR A 9 4.18 37.05 -47.05
CA THR A 9 3.22 36.90 -48.16
C THR A 9 2.87 35.46 -48.51
N ALA A 10 3.73 34.51 -48.17
CA ALA A 10 3.48 33.08 -48.29
C ALA A 10 4.49 32.31 -47.41
N TYR A 11 4.11 31.14 -46.95
CA TYR A 11 5.03 30.16 -46.40
C TYR A 11 4.75 28.82 -47.06
N GLU A 12 5.78 28.10 -47.38
CA GLU A 12 5.73 26.73 -47.88
C GLU A 12 6.28 25.84 -46.78
N VAL A 13 5.47 24.87 -46.34
CA VAL A 13 5.93 23.86 -45.40
C VAL A 13 6.68 22.82 -46.23
N VAL A 14 7.99 22.87 -46.16
CA VAL A 14 8.84 21.81 -46.77
C VAL A 14 8.89 20.66 -45.79
N ASP A 15 8.14 19.61 -46.03
CA ASP A 15 8.25 18.35 -45.32
C ASP A 15 9.58 17.66 -45.63
N LEU A 16 10.66 18.12 -45.02
CA LEU A 16 11.98 17.47 -45.05
C LEU A 16 11.97 16.12 -44.31
N ALA A 17 10.87 15.77 -43.68
CA ALA A 17 10.72 14.53 -42.90
C ALA A 17 10.14 13.35 -43.68
N ALA A 18 9.61 13.56 -44.90
CA ALA A 18 8.93 12.49 -45.62
C ALA A 18 9.87 11.43 -46.22
N SER A 19 11.12 11.78 -46.52
CA SER A 19 12.08 10.84 -47.14
C SER A 19 12.94 10.07 -46.10
N SER A 20 12.98 10.50 -44.84
CA SER A 20 13.68 9.79 -43.76
C SER A 20 12.79 8.97 -42.87
N LEU A 21 11.47 9.09 -43.02
CA LEU A 21 10.46 8.35 -42.22
C LEU A 21 10.03 7.01 -42.82
N GLU A 22 10.34 6.77 -44.10
CA GLU A 22 10.04 5.46 -44.73
C GLU A 22 11.08 4.38 -44.43
N ALA A 23 12.26 4.74 -43.93
CA ALA A 23 13.31 3.79 -43.57
C ALA A 23 13.28 3.30 -42.13
N ASN A 24 12.43 3.89 -41.27
CA ASN A 24 12.38 3.56 -39.85
C ASN A 24 11.00 3.08 -39.38
N LYS A 25 10.16 2.59 -40.31
CA LYS A 25 8.92 1.90 -40.03
C LYS A 25 9.11 0.40 -39.80
N GLN A 26 10.23 -0.01 -39.23
CA GLN A 26 10.36 -1.35 -38.67
C GLN A 26 10.43 -1.24 -37.14
N ALA A 27 9.34 -1.71 -36.53
CA ALA A 27 9.24 -2.08 -35.09
C ALA A 27 9.44 -0.95 -34.07
N ASP A 28 8.56 0.03 -34.04
CA ASP A 28 8.07 0.53 -32.77
C ASP A 28 6.63 -0.01 -32.62
N GLU A 29 6.50 -1.23 -32.11
CA GLU A 29 5.27 -1.68 -31.48
C GLU A 29 5.07 -0.71 -30.30
N THR A 30 4.30 0.33 -30.54
CA THR A 30 3.79 1.18 -29.47
C THR A 30 2.97 0.27 -28.58
N VAL A 31 3.59 -0.24 -27.53
CA VAL A 31 2.88 -0.95 -26.46
C VAL A 31 1.86 0.04 -25.94
N ASP A 32 0.59 -0.20 -26.27
CA ASP A 32 -0.52 0.63 -25.80
C ASP A 32 -0.65 0.40 -24.30
N ILE A 33 0.06 1.22 -23.51
CA ILE A 33 0.10 1.10 -22.04
C ILE A 33 -1.20 1.64 -21.49
N GLU A 34 -2.06 0.71 -21.05
CA GLU A 34 -3.33 1.04 -20.41
C GLU A 34 -3.07 1.71 -19.06
N GLN A 35 -3.61 2.91 -18.89
CA GLN A 35 -3.56 3.66 -17.62
C GLN A 35 -4.92 3.65 -16.94
N MET A 36 -4.91 3.79 -15.61
CA MET A 36 -6.14 3.90 -14.85
C MET A 36 -6.87 5.19 -15.21
N HIS A 37 -8.12 5.08 -15.67
CA HIS A 37 -9.00 6.20 -15.96
C HIS A 37 -10.46 5.83 -15.71
N GLU A 38 -11.33 6.83 -15.58
CA GLU A 38 -12.74 6.67 -15.15
C GLU A 38 -13.60 5.86 -16.13
N SER A 39 -13.24 5.79 -17.42
CA SER A 39 -13.95 5.03 -18.42
C SER A 39 -13.54 3.56 -18.49
N LEU A 40 -12.55 3.14 -17.69
CA LEU A 40 -12.15 1.75 -17.62
C LEU A 40 -13.32 0.89 -17.12
N LYS A 41 -13.71 -0.08 -17.93
CA LYS A 41 -14.79 -0.99 -17.57
C LYS A 41 -14.34 -1.91 -16.45
N ARG A 42 -15.23 -2.11 -15.48
CA ARG A 42 -14.97 -3.05 -14.39
C ARG A 42 -14.85 -4.48 -14.96
N PRO A 43 -13.72 -5.17 -14.73
CA PRO A 43 -13.60 -6.59 -15.06
C PRO A 43 -14.60 -7.44 -14.27
N GLU A 44 -14.95 -8.62 -14.80
CA GLU A 44 -15.84 -9.56 -14.09
C GLU A 44 -15.22 -10.03 -12.78
N MET A 45 -13.90 -10.28 -12.77
CA MET A 45 -13.14 -10.72 -11.60
C MET A 45 -12.08 -9.68 -11.25
N LEU A 46 -11.99 -9.35 -9.97
CA LEU A 46 -10.97 -8.48 -9.38
C LEU A 46 -10.27 -9.23 -8.26
N LEU A 47 -8.98 -8.98 -8.11
CA LEU A 47 -8.23 -9.46 -6.94
C LEU A 47 -8.46 -8.50 -5.78
N GLY A 48 -8.68 -9.02 -4.58
CA GLY A 48 -8.94 -8.15 -3.45
C GLY A 48 -8.50 -8.71 -2.12
N SER A 49 -8.45 -7.83 -1.14
CA SER A 49 -8.13 -8.15 0.25
C SER A 49 -9.21 -7.60 1.18
N THR A 50 -9.59 -8.40 2.17
CA THR A 50 -10.56 -8.00 3.18
C THR A 50 -9.89 -7.82 4.53
N TYR A 51 -10.05 -6.64 5.11
CA TYR A 51 -9.49 -6.24 6.40
C TYR A 51 -10.60 -6.21 7.45
N LYS A 52 -10.39 -6.93 8.57
CA LYS A 52 -11.31 -6.91 9.71
C LYS A 52 -10.89 -5.80 10.66
N ILE A 53 -11.78 -4.87 10.89
CA ILE A 53 -11.66 -3.79 11.87
C ILE A 53 -12.66 -4.05 12.99
N LYS A 54 -12.19 -4.11 14.24
CA LYS A 54 -13.07 -4.23 15.40
C LYS A 54 -12.62 -3.25 16.49
N PRO A 55 -13.21 -2.06 16.56
CA PRO A 55 -12.98 -1.13 17.66
C PRO A 55 -13.35 -1.79 19.00
N PRO A 56 -12.65 -1.47 20.10
CA PRO A 56 -12.91 -2.07 21.42
C PRO A 56 -14.34 -1.87 21.90
N MET A 57 -14.94 -0.73 21.58
CA MET A 57 -16.30 -0.36 21.99
C MET A 57 -17.38 -0.88 21.02
N ALA A 58 -17.00 -1.40 19.86
CA ALA A 58 -17.98 -1.86 18.88
C ALA A 58 -18.41 -3.30 19.16
N GLU A 59 -19.70 -3.54 19.16
CA GLU A 59 -20.27 -4.89 19.28
C GLU A 59 -19.91 -5.73 18.07
N HIS A 60 -19.99 -5.15 16.88
CA HIS A 60 -19.73 -5.81 15.61
C HIS A 60 -18.46 -5.31 14.92
N ALA A 61 -17.83 -6.19 14.17
CA ALA A 61 -16.68 -5.83 13.33
C ALA A 61 -17.14 -5.22 12.01
N LEU A 62 -16.31 -4.32 11.46
CA LEU A 62 -16.36 -3.90 10.07
C LEU A 62 -15.41 -4.77 9.24
N TYR A 63 -15.80 -5.03 8.01
CA TYR A 63 -14.97 -5.69 7.01
C TYR A 63 -14.78 -4.73 5.84
N VAL A 64 -13.55 -4.24 5.68
CA VAL A 64 -13.15 -3.37 4.57
C VAL A 64 -12.57 -4.24 3.48
N THR A 65 -13.23 -4.31 2.34
CA THR A 65 -12.75 -5.03 1.16
C THR A 65 -12.28 -4.03 0.13
N ILE A 66 -11.04 -4.18 -0.32
CA ILE A 66 -10.43 -3.38 -1.38
C ILE A 66 -10.09 -4.33 -2.51
N ASN A 67 -10.66 -4.08 -3.68
CA ASN A 67 -10.43 -4.86 -4.89
C ASN A 67 -9.56 -4.07 -5.85
N ASP A 68 -8.61 -4.77 -6.47
CA ASP A 68 -7.62 -4.21 -7.36
C ASP A 68 -7.81 -4.70 -8.78
N VAL A 69 -7.47 -3.85 -9.72
CA VAL A 69 -7.29 -4.20 -11.12
C VAL A 69 -5.80 -4.32 -11.41
N ILE A 70 -5.43 -5.27 -12.26
CA ILE A 70 -4.09 -5.39 -12.82
C ILE A 70 -4.15 -4.76 -14.21
N LEU A 71 -3.38 -3.70 -14.41
CA LEU A 71 -3.20 -3.03 -15.69
C LEU A 71 -2.00 -3.65 -16.39
N ASN A 72 -2.07 -3.82 -17.72
CA ASN A 72 -1.02 -4.38 -18.55
C ASN A 72 -0.48 -5.74 -18.05
N PRO A 73 -1.34 -6.74 -17.81
CA PRO A 73 -0.92 -8.03 -17.29
C PRO A 73 0.11 -8.68 -18.20
N ASP A 74 1.05 -9.42 -17.62
CA ASP A 74 2.12 -10.17 -18.31
C ASP A 74 3.08 -9.29 -19.13
N THR A 75 3.16 -7.99 -18.82
CA THR A 75 4.12 -7.05 -19.45
C THR A 75 5.07 -6.44 -18.42
N ASP A 76 6.16 -5.82 -18.88
CA ASP A 76 7.09 -5.07 -18.02
C ASP A 76 6.44 -3.84 -17.35
N TYR A 77 5.25 -3.47 -17.80
CA TYR A 77 4.44 -2.34 -17.30
C TYR A 77 3.27 -2.79 -16.44
N GLU A 78 3.29 -4.03 -15.95
CA GLU A 78 2.25 -4.52 -15.07
C GLU A 78 2.14 -3.65 -13.82
N LEU A 79 0.94 -3.14 -13.55
CA LEU A 79 0.67 -2.28 -12.42
C LEU A 79 -0.63 -2.68 -11.74
N ARG A 80 -0.55 -3.07 -10.47
CA ARG A 80 -1.72 -3.36 -9.64
C ARG A 80 -2.21 -2.06 -8.99
N ARG A 81 -3.50 -1.75 -9.18
CA ARG A 81 -4.12 -0.53 -8.66
C ARG A 81 -5.45 -0.81 -7.98
N PRO A 82 -5.78 -0.10 -6.88
CA PRO A 82 -7.09 -0.23 -6.26
C PRO A 82 -8.16 0.29 -7.24
N PHE A 83 -9.25 -0.45 -7.35
CA PHE A 83 -10.35 -0.13 -8.24
C PHE A 83 -11.63 0.24 -7.47
N GLU A 84 -11.94 -0.51 -6.42
CA GLU A 84 -13.14 -0.31 -5.62
C GLU A 84 -12.92 -0.68 -4.15
N MET A 85 -13.69 -0.03 -3.28
CA MET A 85 -13.71 -0.30 -1.85
C MET A 85 -15.13 -0.54 -1.39
N PHE A 86 -15.32 -1.56 -0.54
CA PHE A 86 -16.58 -1.86 0.13
C PHE A 86 -16.37 -2.02 1.62
N ILE A 87 -17.37 -1.63 2.39
CA ILE A 87 -17.38 -1.86 3.83
C ILE A 87 -18.67 -2.57 4.21
N ASN A 88 -18.54 -3.73 4.84
CA ASN A 88 -19.64 -4.50 5.37
C ASN A 88 -19.61 -4.51 6.89
N SER A 89 -20.74 -4.24 7.52
CA SER A 89 -20.93 -4.33 8.95
C SER A 89 -22.35 -4.78 9.28
N LYS A 90 -22.52 -5.42 10.43
CA LYS A 90 -23.85 -5.69 11.01
C LYS A 90 -24.46 -4.44 11.65
N ASN A 91 -23.65 -3.46 12.03
CA ASN A 91 -24.14 -2.19 12.53
C ASN A 91 -24.62 -1.31 11.39
N MET A 92 -25.88 -0.94 11.40
CA MET A 92 -26.54 -0.15 10.36
C MET A 92 -26.66 1.33 10.69
N ASP A 93 -26.29 1.76 11.91
CA ASP A 93 -26.54 3.13 12.39
C ASP A 93 -25.92 4.22 11.50
N GLN A 94 -24.78 3.94 10.89
CA GLN A 94 -24.07 4.88 10.02
C GLN A 94 -23.90 4.35 8.58
N PHE A 95 -24.72 3.38 8.21
CA PHE A 95 -24.57 2.67 6.94
C PHE A 95 -24.52 3.58 5.72
N GLN A 96 -25.45 4.56 5.65
CA GLN A 96 -25.50 5.52 4.54
C GLN A 96 -24.21 6.34 4.37
N TRP A 97 -23.59 6.76 5.48
CA TRP A 97 -22.32 7.49 5.44
C TRP A 97 -21.16 6.62 5.03
N ILE A 98 -21.15 5.38 5.51
CA ILE A 98 -20.15 4.38 5.13
C ILE A 98 -20.24 4.09 3.62
N VAL A 99 -21.45 3.91 3.09
CA VAL A 99 -21.67 3.70 1.64
C VAL A 99 -21.24 4.93 0.85
N ALA A 100 -21.58 6.15 1.31
CA ALA A 100 -21.15 7.37 0.63
C ALA A 100 -19.62 7.47 0.58
N LEU A 101 -18.95 7.23 1.71
CA LEU A 101 -17.48 7.24 1.81
C LEU A 101 -16.84 6.24 0.82
N THR A 102 -17.31 4.99 0.81
CA THR A 102 -16.76 3.95 -0.07
C THR A 102 -16.99 4.24 -1.54
N ARG A 103 -18.14 4.82 -1.89
CA ARG A 103 -18.43 5.25 -3.26
C ARG A 103 -17.50 6.38 -3.71
N VAL A 104 -17.25 7.37 -2.86
CA VAL A 104 -16.33 8.47 -3.16
C VAL A 104 -14.90 7.93 -3.30
N ALA A 105 -14.43 7.10 -2.37
CA ALA A 105 -13.11 6.49 -2.44
C ALA A 105 -12.94 5.66 -3.73
N SER A 106 -13.94 4.85 -4.07
CA SER A 106 -13.93 4.05 -5.32
C SER A 106 -13.93 4.93 -6.58
N ALA A 107 -14.60 6.07 -6.56
CA ALA A 107 -14.57 7.03 -7.66
C ALA A 107 -13.18 7.66 -7.82
N VAL A 108 -12.52 8.00 -6.71
CA VAL A 108 -11.14 8.52 -6.72
C VAL A 108 -10.16 7.47 -7.26
N PHE A 109 -10.29 6.21 -6.85
CA PHE A 109 -9.45 5.11 -7.38
C PHE A 109 -9.57 5.01 -8.91
N ARG A 110 -10.79 5.02 -9.43
CA ARG A 110 -11.06 4.91 -10.88
C ARG A 110 -10.62 6.13 -11.68
N LYS A 111 -10.60 7.30 -11.07
CA LYS A 111 -10.11 8.50 -11.75
C LYS A 111 -8.63 8.40 -12.14
N GLY A 112 -7.89 7.56 -11.45
CA GLY A 112 -6.46 7.38 -11.69
C GLY A 112 -5.59 8.44 -11.00
N GLY A 113 -4.32 8.46 -11.35
CA GLY A 113 -3.34 9.34 -10.71
C GLY A 113 -2.89 8.84 -9.33
N ASP A 114 -2.40 9.76 -8.50
CA ASP A 114 -2.00 9.44 -7.13
C ASP A 114 -3.24 9.32 -6.24
N VAL A 115 -3.38 8.17 -5.57
CA VAL A 115 -4.46 7.88 -4.63
C VAL A 115 -3.97 7.79 -3.19
N THR A 116 -2.66 7.98 -2.96
CA THR A 116 -2.04 7.83 -1.64
C THR A 116 -2.49 8.90 -0.66
N PHE A 117 -2.86 10.09 -1.15
CA PHE A 117 -3.38 11.18 -0.33
C PHE A 117 -4.63 10.80 0.46
N LEU A 118 -5.47 9.87 -0.05
CA LEU A 118 -6.66 9.40 0.68
C LEU A 118 -6.32 8.78 2.03
N VAL A 119 -5.12 8.22 2.17
CA VAL A 119 -4.66 7.66 3.44
C VAL A 119 -4.54 8.76 4.49
N GLU A 120 -3.96 9.89 4.12
CA GLU A 120 -3.77 11.03 5.02
C GLU A 120 -5.11 11.67 5.37
N GLU A 121 -5.97 11.86 4.37
CA GLU A 121 -7.33 12.42 4.57
C GLU A 121 -8.15 11.55 5.52
N PHE A 122 -8.14 10.24 5.36
CA PHE A 122 -8.88 9.35 6.26
C PHE A 122 -8.28 9.33 7.67
N LYS A 123 -6.95 9.34 7.79
CA LYS A 123 -6.27 9.36 9.08
C LYS A 123 -6.47 10.67 9.85
N ALA A 124 -6.69 11.76 9.14
CA ALA A 124 -6.94 13.09 9.73
C ALA A 124 -8.33 13.20 10.38
N VAL A 125 -9.26 12.30 10.07
CA VAL A 125 -10.61 12.34 10.64
C VAL A 125 -10.58 11.93 12.11
N PHE A 126 -11.10 12.79 12.99
CA PHE A 126 -11.27 12.51 14.41
C PHE A 126 -12.76 12.32 14.77
N ASP A 127 -13.02 11.55 15.83
CA ASP A 127 -14.36 11.41 16.39
C ASP A 127 -14.51 12.39 17.56
N PRO A 128 -15.51 13.27 17.56
CA PRO A 128 -15.76 14.21 18.66
C PRO A 128 -16.10 13.52 19.98
N HIS A 129 -16.54 12.24 19.95
CA HIS A 129 -16.78 11.44 21.15
C HIS A 129 -15.49 10.80 21.70
N GLY A 130 -14.37 10.99 21.03
CA GLY A 130 -13.05 10.45 21.39
C GLY A 130 -12.65 9.24 20.58
N GLY A 131 -11.32 9.09 20.44
CA GLY A 131 -10.72 7.92 19.79
C GLY A 131 -10.59 6.74 20.74
N TYR A 132 -9.90 5.69 20.28
CA TYR A 132 -9.67 4.48 21.05
C TYR A 132 -8.27 3.91 20.83
N LEU A 133 -7.82 3.09 21.77
CA LEU A 133 -6.57 2.36 21.66
C LEU A 133 -6.82 0.99 21.03
N LYS A 134 -6.17 0.74 19.93
CA LYS A 134 -6.16 -0.57 19.27
C LYS A 134 -5.26 -1.54 20.03
N LYS A 135 -5.49 -2.84 19.84
CA LYS A 135 -4.56 -3.88 20.31
C LYS A 135 -3.16 -3.58 19.76
N GLY A 136 -2.20 -3.39 20.65
CA GLY A 136 -0.86 -2.97 20.26
C GLY A 136 -0.50 -1.55 20.71
N GLY A 137 -1.42 -0.82 21.37
CA GLY A 137 -1.17 0.52 21.91
C GLY A 137 -1.17 1.64 20.86
N ILE A 138 -1.69 1.37 19.67
CA ILE A 138 -1.82 2.38 18.62
C ILE A 138 -3.13 3.14 18.86
N TYR A 139 -3.04 4.45 19.03
CA TYR A 139 -4.21 5.31 19.15
C TYR A 139 -4.87 5.54 17.79
N MET A 140 -6.18 5.34 17.74
CA MET A 140 -7.02 5.62 16.58
C MET A 140 -7.95 6.79 16.90
N PRO A 141 -7.81 7.93 16.24
CA PRO A 141 -8.65 9.10 16.51
C PRO A 141 -10.11 8.87 16.10
N SER A 142 -10.38 7.98 15.15
CA SER A 142 -11.72 7.61 14.73
C SER A 142 -11.74 6.25 14.01
N LEU A 143 -12.96 5.75 13.77
CA LEU A 143 -13.17 4.57 12.92
C LEU A 143 -12.70 4.82 11.47
N VAL A 144 -12.93 6.03 10.95
CA VAL A 144 -12.49 6.42 9.61
C VAL A 144 -10.96 6.42 9.52
N ALA A 145 -10.27 6.88 10.57
CA ALA A 145 -8.82 6.80 10.64
C ALA A 145 -8.31 5.35 10.63
N GLU A 146 -9.02 4.42 11.27
CA GLU A 146 -8.65 2.99 11.20
C GLU A 146 -8.89 2.41 9.80
N ILE A 147 -9.91 2.86 9.07
CA ILE A 147 -10.10 2.54 7.65
C ILE A 147 -8.93 3.08 6.82
N GLY A 148 -8.47 4.31 7.08
CA GLY A 148 -7.28 4.89 6.48
C GLY A 148 -6.02 4.04 6.71
N HIS A 149 -5.84 3.50 7.91
CA HIS A 149 -4.74 2.55 8.19
C HIS A 149 -4.87 1.22 7.43
N ALA A 150 -6.09 0.73 7.22
CA ALA A 150 -6.29 -0.46 6.40
C ALA A 150 -5.96 -0.19 4.93
N LEU A 151 -6.35 0.98 4.41
CA LEU A 151 -5.99 1.44 3.08
C LEU A 151 -4.46 1.59 2.92
N GLU A 152 -3.78 2.22 3.88
CA GLU A 152 -2.32 2.34 3.87
C GLU A 152 -1.64 0.98 3.74
N LYS A 153 -2.04 0.02 4.58
CA LYS A 153 -1.51 -1.35 4.51
C LYS A 153 -1.71 -1.97 3.13
N HIS A 154 -2.88 -1.73 2.54
CA HIS A 154 -3.21 -2.25 1.23
C HIS A 154 -2.32 -1.62 0.15
N LEU A 155 -2.18 -0.29 0.14
CA LEU A 155 -1.34 0.42 -0.84
C LEU A 155 0.15 0.05 -0.71
N ILE A 156 0.63 -0.21 0.52
CA ILE A 156 1.98 -0.74 0.74
C ILE A 156 2.11 -2.16 0.18
N MET A 157 1.11 -3.02 0.42
CA MET A 157 1.12 -4.42 -0.04
C MET A 157 1.16 -4.52 -1.58
N ILE A 158 0.44 -3.65 -2.28
CA ILE A 158 0.43 -3.63 -3.76
C ILE A 158 1.57 -2.78 -4.35
N GLY A 159 2.45 -2.22 -3.52
CA GLY A 159 3.65 -1.48 -3.96
C GLY A 159 3.42 -0.03 -4.40
N LEU A 160 2.20 0.51 -4.25
CA LEU A 160 1.90 1.91 -4.57
C LEU A 160 2.38 2.90 -3.51
N MET A 161 2.59 2.45 -2.28
CA MET A 161 3.06 3.29 -1.17
C MET A 161 4.24 2.64 -0.50
N LYS A 162 5.25 3.44 -0.16
CA LYS A 162 6.39 2.94 0.63
C LYS A 162 6.01 2.96 2.11
N PRO A 163 6.40 1.93 2.90
CA PRO A 163 6.21 1.98 4.34
C PRO A 163 6.93 3.18 4.94
N ALA A 164 6.34 3.78 5.96
CA ALA A 164 6.98 4.87 6.69
C ALA A 164 8.34 4.42 7.20
N LYS A 165 9.37 5.22 6.94
CA LYS A 165 10.72 4.91 7.43
C LYS A 165 10.70 4.94 8.96
N ILE A 166 11.15 3.86 9.55
CA ILE A 166 11.38 3.81 11.00
C ILE A 166 12.41 4.88 11.34
N PRO A 167 12.18 5.73 12.35
CA PRO A 167 13.16 6.72 12.78
C PRO A 167 14.52 6.07 13.02
N ALA A 168 15.60 6.73 12.58
CA ALA A 168 16.96 6.17 12.65
C ALA A 168 17.36 5.70 14.05
N HIS A 169 16.84 6.34 15.09
CA HIS A 169 17.05 5.93 16.48
C HIS A 169 16.39 4.57 16.80
N GLN A 170 15.15 4.35 16.35
CA GLN A 170 14.45 3.07 16.53
C GLN A 170 15.10 1.96 15.70
N GLN A 171 15.55 2.28 14.49
CA GLN A 171 16.30 1.34 13.66
C GLN A 171 17.56 0.85 14.38
N LYS A 172 18.35 1.76 14.95
CA LYS A 172 19.55 1.39 15.72
C LYS A 172 19.22 0.47 16.88
N ILE A 173 18.19 0.76 17.66
CA ILE A 173 17.76 -0.09 18.77
C ILE A 173 17.37 -1.50 18.29
N LEU A 174 16.64 -1.59 17.17
CA LEU A 174 16.26 -2.87 16.58
C LEU A 174 17.48 -3.66 16.11
N ASP A 175 18.43 -2.99 15.45
CA ASP A 175 19.65 -3.60 14.94
C ASP A 175 20.57 -4.06 16.09
N GLU A 176 20.71 -3.26 17.15
CA GLU A 176 21.43 -3.63 18.38
C GLU A 176 20.81 -4.86 19.04
N LYS A 177 19.47 -4.89 19.14
CA LYS A 177 18.76 -6.05 19.74
C LYS A 177 18.86 -7.30 18.89
N ARG A 178 18.85 -7.18 17.56
CA ARG A 178 19.10 -8.30 16.64
C ARG A 178 20.52 -8.84 16.82
N ALA A 179 21.52 -7.96 16.83
CA ALA A 179 22.91 -8.35 17.04
C ALA A 179 23.15 -9.03 18.39
N GLN A 180 22.54 -8.53 19.47
CA GLN A 180 22.58 -9.16 20.79
C GLN A 180 21.98 -10.57 20.76
N PHE A 181 20.85 -10.75 20.11
CA PHE A 181 20.22 -12.06 19.98
C PHE A 181 21.06 -13.04 19.17
N GLU A 182 21.62 -12.59 18.04
CA GLU A 182 22.48 -13.41 17.20
C GLU A 182 23.75 -13.85 17.95
N SER A 183 24.34 -12.97 18.75
CA SER A 183 25.51 -13.30 19.57
C SER A 183 25.18 -14.34 20.65
N VAL A 184 24.02 -14.22 21.30
CA VAL A 184 23.56 -15.21 22.30
C VAL A 184 23.19 -16.54 21.64
N SER A 185 22.51 -16.48 20.48
CA SER A 185 22.11 -17.67 19.73
C SER A 185 23.30 -18.46 19.18
N SER A 186 24.37 -17.77 18.78
CA SER A 186 25.62 -18.43 18.34
C SER A 186 26.35 -19.17 19.48
N LEU A 187 26.27 -18.65 20.69
CA LEU A 187 26.83 -19.29 21.89
C LEU A 187 26.03 -20.54 22.32
N VAL A 188 24.70 -20.56 22.06
CA VAL A 188 23.83 -21.70 22.40
C VAL A 188 23.87 -22.80 21.33
N LYS A 189 24.12 -22.45 20.05
CA LYS A 189 24.22 -23.42 18.94
C LYS A 189 25.43 -24.34 18.99
N GLY A 190 26.33 -24.17 19.96
CA GLY A 190 27.40 -25.13 20.24
C GLY A 190 26.93 -26.43 20.90
N ALA A 191 25.67 -26.58 21.26
CA ALA A 191 25.17 -27.68 22.08
C ALA A 191 23.99 -28.47 21.52
N GLU A 192 23.47 -28.27 20.32
CA GLU A 192 22.49 -29.25 19.75
C GLU A 192 22.19 -28.96 18.27
N ALA A 193 22.79 -29.83 17.43
CA ALA A 193 22.33 -29.99 16.05
C ALA A 193 21.25 -31.07 16.04
N LYS A 194 20.03 -30.77 15.59
CA LYS A 194 19.23 -31.59 14.66
C LYS A 194 17.82 -31.07 14.45
N SER A 195 17.45 -31.12 13.17
CA SER A 195 16.11 -31.14 12.53
C SER A 195 15.30 -29.83 12.58
N GLY A 196 15.03 -29.16 11.50
CA GLY A 196 14.41 -29.53 10.28
C GLY A 196 13.43 -28.46 9.85
N SER A 197 13.47 -28.05 8.57
CA SER A 197 12.38 -27.42 7.80
C SER A 197 12.19 -25.89 7.93
N SER A 198 12.82 -25.21 6.99
CA SER A 198 12.46 -24.02 6.20
C SER A 198 11.06 -23.43 6.37
N SER A 199 10.98 -22.20 6.83
CA SER A 199 10.08 -21.19 6.30
C SER A 199 10.81 -19.85 6.36
N GLN A 200 10.90 -19.22 5.18
CA GLN A 200 11.55 -17.94 4.95
C GLN A 200 10.95 -16.86 5.86
N GLY A 201 11.69 -16.47 6.86
CA GLY A 201 11.50 -15.30 7.68
C GLY A 201 12.86 -14.93 8.25
N ASP A 202 13.24 -13.70 8.10
CA ASP A 202 14.48 -13.06 8.56
C ASP A 202 14.67 -13.09 10.10
N PHE A 203 13.90 -13.92 10.80
CA PHE A 203 13.84 -13.95 12.26
C PHE A 203 14.34 -15.28 12.82
N PRO A 204 14.91 -15.27 14.03
CA PRO A 204 15.44 -16.47 14.67
C PRO A 204 14.42 -17.60 14.79
N ALA A 205 14.87 -18.86 14.62
CA ALA A 205 14.01 -20.05 14.68
C ALA A 205 13.23 -20.20 15.99
N GLU A 206 13.79 -19.70 17.09
CA GLU A 206 13.19 -19.72 18.44
C GLU A 206 12.22 -18.57 18.73
N ALA A 207 12.05 -17.63 17.78
CA ALA A 207 11.14 -16.51 17.94
C ALA A 207 9.71 -17.01 18.13
N LYS A 208 9.01 -16.43 19.11
CA LYS A 208 7.59 -16.67 19.36
C LYS A 208 6.74 -15.72 18.51
N ILE A 209 5.48 -16.08 18.30
CA ILE A 209 4.53 -15.21 17.59
C ILE A 209 4.28 -13.95 18.44
N CYS A 210 4.56 -12.80 17.87
CA CYS A 210 4.28 -11.52 18.50
C CYS A 210 2.76 -11.29 18.59
N LYS A 211 2.28 -10.95 19.78
CA LYS A 211 0.85 -10.63 20.00
C LYS A 211 0.41 -9.35 19.30
N LYS A 212 1.33 -8.47 18.92
CA LYS A 212 1.05 -7.19 18.26
C LYS A 212 0.98 -7.30 16.75
N CYS A 213 2.01 -7.87 16.12
CA CYS A 213 2.11 -7.95 14.66
C CYS A 213 1.76 -9.33 14.08
N HIS A 214 1.54 -10.35 14.95
CA HIS A 214 1.24 -11.73 14.58
C HIS A 214 2.33 -12.41 13.73
N THR A 215 3.52 -11.81 13.68
CA THR A 215 4.70 -12.39 13.04
C THR A 215 5.50 -13.20 14.04
N LYS A 216 6.17 -14.26 13.61
CA LYS A 216 7.08 -15.06 14.44
C LYS A 216 8.41 -14.30 14.63
N ALA A 217 8.36 -13.21 15.40
CA ALA A 217 9.46 -12.25 15.56
C ALA A 217 9.71 -11.83 17.03
N SER A 218 9.02 -12.42 18.00
CA SER A 218 9.20 -12.09 19.42
C SER A 218 10.22 -12.98 20.08
N ILE A 219 11.21 -12.37 20.70
CA ILE A 219 12.25 -13.03 21.49
C ILE A 219 12.25 -12.50 22.92
N LEU A 220 12.73 -13.30 23.85
CA LEU A 220 12.92 -12.90 25.24
C LEU A 220 14.33 -12.31 25.38
N LEU A 221 14.43 -11.01 25.66
CA LEU A 221 15.69 -10.31 25.94
C LEU A 221 15.56 -9.64 27.31
N ASP A 222 16.52 -9.90 28.18
CA ASP A 222 16.57 -9.33 29.53
C ASP A 222 15.27 -9.47 30.32
N GLY A 223 14.58 -10.61 30.16
CA GLY A 223 13.28 -10.88 30.80
C GLY A 223 12.08 -10.23 30.15
N CYS A 224 12.25 -9.45 29.07
CA CYS A 224 11.18 -8.80 28.33
C CYS A 224 10.99 -9.41 26.94
N LEU A 225 9.72 -9.60 26.53
CA LEU A 225 9.38 -10.02 25.18
C LEU A 225 9.54 -8.83 24.21
N THR A 226 10.61 -8.85 23.42
CA THR A 226 10.89 -7.83 22.40
C THR A 226 10.56 -8.38 21.02
N CYS A 227 9.78 -7.61 20.24
CA CYS A 227 9.47 -7.95 18.86
C CYS A 227 10.51 -7.31 17.92
N LEU A 228 11.05 -8.11 17.02
CA LEU A 228 12.09 -7.69 16.05
C LEU A 228 11.49 -7.25 14.70
N ASN A 229 10.16 -7.27 14.56
CA ASN A 229 9.45 -6.82 13.37
C ASN A 229 8.90 -5.41 13.59
#